data_a9f15ce086c8888028f2a5b3c6601588
#
_entry.id   a9f15ce086c8888028f2a5b3c6601588
#
_cell.length_a   1.000
_cell.length_b   1.000
_cell.length_c   1.000
_cell.angle_alpha   90.00
_cell.angle_beta   90.00
_cell.angle_gamma   90.00
#
_symmetry.space_group_name_H-M   'P 1'
#
loop_
_entity.id
_entity.type
_entity.pdbx_description
1 polymer ?
#
loop_
_entity_poly.entity_id
_entity_poly.type
_entity_poly.pdbx_seq_one_letter_code
_entity_poly.pdbx_strand_id
1 'polypeptide(L)'
;NAGKTDYNIGGRDDRSPWDTSKVDWSELKKQQPFFMVINSTKSHESKAFGDVTKSTHSPSDVRLAEYHPDIPDIRRNYAHYHDQVKKMDADIGKALADLEASGMAENTIVVHNSDHGGVIARSKRFLFNSGTHCPLVIRIPEKFAHLRPAEPGSKINTLVSFIDMTKTWLNLCGAETPDYLQGRVFLGPDVESRDYHVSFRTR
;
A
#
# COMPACT_ATOMS: atom_id res chain seq x y z
N ASN A 1 8.26 -10.91 -5.16
CA ASN A 1 8.55 -9.62 -4.54
C ASN A 1 9.90 -9.09 -5.01
N ALA A 2 9.89 -7.96 -5.66
CA ALA A 2 11.12 -7.33 -6.13
C ALA A 2 11.59 -6.26 -5.12
N GLY A 3 12.70 -6.51 -4.46
CA GLY A 3 13.57 -5.45 -3.96
C GLY A 3 13.31 -4.85 -2.58
N LYS A 4 12.34 -5.29 -1.79
CA LYS A 4 12.19 -4.86 -0.39
C LYS A 4 12.05 -6.09 0.51
N THR A 5 13.03 -6.30 1.38
CA THR A 5 13.16 -7.51 2.21
C THR A 5 13.42 -7.19 3.68
N ASP A 6 12.97 -6.03 4.15
CA ASP A 6 13.19 -5.53 5.52
C ASP A 6 12.30 -6.27 6.54
N TYR A 7 12.37 -7.60 6.56
CA TYR A 7 11.48 -8.41 7.41
C TYR A 7 11.83 -8.36 8.89
N ASN A 8 13.04 -7.93 9.25
CA ASN A 8 13.52 -7.82 10.64
C ASN A 8 13.25 -9.08 11.50
N ILE A 9 13.27 -10.25 10.87
CA ILE A 9 13.04 -11.54 11.53
C ILE A 9 14.37 -12.26 11.64
N GLY A 10 14.83 -12.47 12.87
CA GLY A 10 16.00 -13.31 13.16
C GLY A 10 15.67 -14.81 13.06
N GLY A 11 16.71 -15.63 12.88
CA GLY A 11 16.57 -17.09 12.90
C GLY A 11 15.92 -17.72 11.66
N ARG A 12 15.72 -16.95 10.59
CA ARG A 12 15.37 -17.51 9.28
C ARG A 12 16.60 -18.23 8.72
N ASP A 13 16.42 -19.49 8.35
CA ASP A 13 17.29 -20.12 7.37
C ASP A 13 17.16 -19.28 6.10
N ASP A 14 18.23 -18.85 5.46
CA ASP A 14 18.34 -17.84 4.38
C ASP A 14 17.41 -18.06 3.16
N ARG A 15 16.31 -18.80 3.34
CA ARG A 15 15.30 -19.05 2.32
C ARG A 15 14.41 -17.82 2.10
N SER A 16 14.32 -17.39 0.86
CA SER A 16 13.32 -16.39 0.45
C SER A 16 11.90 -16.92 0.73
N PRO A 17 10.99 -16.12 1.30
CA PRO A 17 9.58 -16.50 1.39
C PRO A 17 8.87 -16.40 0.03
N TRP A 18 9.58 -16.05 -1.03
CA TRP A 18 9.07 -15.81 -2.36
C TRP A 18 9.67 -16.80 -3.37
N ASP A 19 8.82 -17.38 -4.20
CA ASP A 19 9.25 -18.28 -5.28
C ASP A 19 10.11 -17.54 -6.32
N THR A 20 9.77 -16.27 -6.58
CA THR A 20 10.49 -15.41 -7.51
C THR A 20 10.45 -13.94 -7.12
N SER A 21 11.48 -13.19 -7.51
CA SER A 21 11.52 -11.72 -7.44
C SER A 21 11.18 -11.05 -8.78
N LYS A 22 10.99 -11.83 -9.85
CA LYS A 22 10.66 -11.31 -11.19
C LYS A 22 9.16 -11.38 -11.43
N VAL A 23 8.60 -10.34 -12.03
CA VAL A 23 7.23 -10.35 -12.51
C VAL A 23 7.23 -10.90 -13.94
N ASP A 24 6.68 -12.08 -14.11
CA ASP A 24 6.42 -12.70 -15.41
C ASP A 24 4.96 -13.09 -15.50
N TRP A 25 4.18 -12.30 -16.21
CA TRP A 25 2.75 -12.49 -16.33
C TRP A 25 2.37 -13.79 -17.05
N SER A 26 3.23 -14.26 -17.95
CA SER A 26 2.99 -15.51 -18.68
C SER A 26 3.16 -16.73 -17.77
N GLU A 27 4.13 -16.71 -16.87
CA GLU A 27 4.33 -17.76 -15.88
C GLU A 27 3.26 -17.69 -14.78
N LEU A 28 2.92 -16.50 -14.27
CA LEU A 28 1.85 -16.34 -13.28
C LEU A 28 0.50 -16.87 -13.79
N LYS A 29 0.23 -16.68 -15.09
CA LYS A 29 -0.99 -17.21 -15.71
C LYS A 29 -1.07 -18.75 -15.68
N LYS A 30 0.08 -19.43 -15.77
CA LYS A 30 0.16 -20.90 -15.71
C LYS A 30 0.11 -21.45 -14.29
N GLN A 31 0.53 -20.63 -13.31
CA GLN A 31 0.72 -21.02 -11.92
C GLN A 31 -0.35 -20.43 -10.98
N GLN A 32 -1.58 -20.30 -11.44
CA GLN A 32 -2.67 -19.85 -10.57
C GLN A 32 -3.07 -20.92 -9.54
N PRO A 33 -3.47 -20.52 -8.31
CA PRO A 33 -3.53 -19.15 -7.81
C PRO A 33 -2.15 -18.58 -7.48
N PHE A 34 -2.01 -17.24 -7.50
CA PHE A 34 -0.77 -16.56 -7.11
C PHE A 34 -1.03 -15.44 -6.09
N PHE A 35 -0.03 -15.15 -5.30
CA PHE A 35 0.04 -13.96 -4.45
C PHE A 35 1.26 -13.14 -4.88
N MET A 36 1.02 -11.92 -5.35
CA MET A 36 2.08 -11.06 -5.88
C MET A 36 2.14 -9.74 -5.13
N VAL A 37 3.35 -9.31 -4.80
CA VAL A 37 3.61 -8.00 -4.19
C VAL A 37 4.54 -7.20 -5.10
N ILE A 38 4.10 -6.01 -5.49
CA ILE A 38 4.89 -5.04 -6.24
C ILE A 38 5.16 -3.85 -5.32
N ASN A 39 6.43 -3.56 -5.05
CA ASN A 39 6.84 -2.42 -4.25
C ASN A 39 7.35 -1.30 -5.16
N SER A 40 6.79 -0.09 -5.03
CA SER A 40 7.39 1.12 -5.57
C SER A 40 8.14 1.86 -4.48
N THR A 41 9.38 2.24 -4.75
CA THR A 41 10.21 3.06 -3.86
C THR A 41 10.29 4.51 -4.31
N LYS A 42 9.46 4.93 -5.28
CA LYS A 42 9.52 6.29 -5.85
C LYS A 42 9.18 7.37 -4.84
N SER A 43 8.21 7.12 -3.98
CA SER A 43 7.81 8.02 -2.90
C SER A 43 8.59 7.81 -1.60
N HIS A 44 9.61 6.92 -1.59
CA HIS A 44 10.42 6.67 -0.41
C HIS A 44 11.21 7.93 0.01
N GLU A 45 11.46 8.04 1.31
CA GLU A 45 12.16 9.17 1.96
C GLU A 45 13.48 9.55 1.27
N SER A 46 14.28 8.57 0.86
CA SER A 46 15.55 8.80 0.16
C SER A 46 15.39 9.51 -1.20
N LYS A 47 14.18 9.54 -1.75
CA LYS A 47 13.87 10.24 -3.01
C LYS A 47 13.20 11.58 -2.76
N ALA A 48 12.47 11.71 -1.65
CA ALA A 48 11.75 12.94 -1.31
C ALA A 48 12.66 14.05 -0.77
N PHE A 49 13.82 13.68 -0.21
CA PHE A 49 14.84 14.64 0.27
C PHE A 49 15.96 14.91 -0.74
N GLY A 50 15.73 14.61 -2.02
CA GLY A 50 16.66 14.95 -3.10
C GLY A 50 16.68 16.46 -3.42
N ASP A 51 17.17 16.80 -4.59
CA ASP A 51 17.24 18.20 -5.07
C ASP A 51 15.81 18.75 -5.32
N VAL A 52 15.25 19.38 -4.30
CA VAL A 52 13.91 19.97 -4.32
C VAL A 52 13.78 21.19 -5.26
N THR A 53 14.90 21.68 -5.80
CA THR A 53 14.89 22.82 -6.73
C THR A 53 14.48 22.42 -8.15
N LYS A 54 14.52 21.12 -8.46
CA LYS A 54 14.20 20.56 -9.79
C LYS A 54 12.80 19.95 -9.87
N SER A 55 11.86 20.43 -9.07
CA SER A 55 10.47 19.97 -9.15
C SER A 55 9.81 20.40 -10.45
N THR A 56 8.99 19.51 -11.02
CA THR A 56 8.11 19.81 -12.17
C THR A 56 6.78 20.42 -11.73
N HIS A 57 6.36 20.14 -10.49
CA HIS A 57 5.24 20.85 -9.88
C HIS A 57 5.68 22.23 -9.39
N SER A 58 4.86 23.23 -9.64
CA SER A 58 5.12 24.58 -9.11
C SER A 58 4.89 24.62 -7.60
N PRO A 59 5.81 25.20 -6.83
CA PRO A 59 5.59 25.41 -5.40
C PRO A 59 4.37 26.29 -5.08
N SER A 60 3.91 27.13 -6.03
CA SER A 60 2.72 27.97 -5.87
C SER A 60 1.42 27.13 -5.90
N ASP A 61 1.44 26.00 -6.61
CA ASP A 61 0.25 25.21 -6.89
C ASP A 61 -0.04 24.17 -5.80
N VAL A 62 0.90 23.98 -4.86
CA VAL A 62 0.72 22.99 -3.80
C VAL A 62 -0.19 23.51 -2.69
N ARG A 63 -1.12 22.66 -2.26
CA ARG A 63 -1.93 22.89 -1.07
C ARG A 63 -1.18 22.38 0.15
N LEU A 64 -0.80 23.29 1.04
CA LEU A 64 -0.18 22.93 2.31
C LEU A 64 -1.23 22.43 3.31
N ALA A 65 -0.82 21.53 4.20
CA ALA A 65 -1.59 21.24 5.40
C ALA A 65 -1.58 22.48 6.33
N GLU A 66 -2.70 22.78 6.96
CA GLU A 66 -2.90 23.98 7.78
C GLU A 66 -1.91 24.12 8.94
N TYR A 67 -1.33 23.01 9.40
CA TYR A 67 -0.32 23.00 10.46
C TYR A 67 1.12 23.23 9.96
N HIS A 68 1.33 23.42 8.66
CA HIS A 68 2.63 23.75 8.11
C HIS A 68 2.78 25.24 7.84
N PRO A 69 3.93 25.84 8.14
CA PRO A 69 4.16 27.24 7.80
C PRO A 69 4.21 27.41 6.26
N ASP A 70 3.60 28.46 5.78
CA ASP A 70 3.64 28.81 4.36
C ASP A 70 4.93 29.57 4.04
N ILE A 71 6.00 28.82 3.86
CA ILE A 71 7.31 29.32 3.50
C ILE A 71 7.83 28.61 2.25
N PRO A 72 8.74 29.24 1.48
CA PRO A 72 9.25 28.69 0.22
C PRO A 72 9.84 27.28 0.33
N ASP A 73 10.51 26.96 1.42
CA ASP A 73 11.13 25.63 1.61
C ASP A 73 10.10 24.52 1.77
N ILE A 74 9.06 24.78 2.52
CA ILE A 74 7.95 23.82 2.71
C ILE A 74 7.21 23.62 1.38
N ARG A 75 6.92 24.69 0.65
CA ARG A 75 6.27 24.59 -0.66
C ARG A 75 7.11 23.80 -1.66
N ARG A 76 8.42 24.05 -1.73
CA ARG A 76 9.35 23.28 -2.59
C ARG A 76 9.38 21.78 -2.19
N ASN A 77 9.39 21.49 -0.91
CA ASN A 77 9.38 20.10 -0.44
C ASN A 77 8.09 19.38 -0.85
N TYR A 78 6.94 20.03 -0.73
CA TYR A 78 5.65 19.49 -1.19
C TYR A 78 5.64 19.26 -2.70
N ALA A 79 6.07 20.24 -3.48
CA ALA A 79 6.12 20.14 -4.94
C ALA A 79 6.99 18.95 -5.38
N HIS A 80 8.17 18.80 -4.79
CA HIS A 80 9.05 17.67 -5.06
C HIS A 80 8.43 16.34 -4.65
N TYR A 81 7.76 16.28 -3.49
CA TYR A 81 7.06 15.07 -3.06
C TYR A 81 5.92 14.70 -4.03
N HIS A 82 5.16 15.66 -4.54
CA HIS A 82 4.15 15.41 -5.57
C HIS A 82 4.76 14.79 -6.84
N ASP A 83 5.95 15.24 -7.26
CA ASP A 83 6.65 14.61 -8.38
C ASP A 83 6.99 13.14 -8.12
N GLN A 84 7.39 12.80 -6.90
CA GLN A 84 7.69 11.40 -6.56
C GLN A 84 6.42 10.55 -6.51
N VAL A 85 5.32 11.09 -5.97
CA VAL A 85 4.01 10.42 -5.98
C VAL A 85 3.51 10.20 -7.40
N LYS A 86 3.67 11.18 -8.30
CA LYS A 86 3.33 11.04 -9.73
C LYS A 86 4.13 9.93 -10.41
N LYS A 87 5.42 9.78 -10.08
CA LYS A 87 6.24 8.67 -10.61
C LYS A 87 5.77 7.32 -10.08
N MET A 88 5.38 7.25 -8.80
CA MET A 88 4.80 6.04 -8.20
C MET A 88 3.48 5.69 -8.87
N ASP A 89 2.62 6.66 -9.11
CA ASP A 89 1.33 6.48 -9.80
C ASP A 89 1.52 5.89 -11.20
N ALA A 90 2.52 6.37 -11.94
CA ALA A 90 2.87 5.82 -13.25
C ALA A 90 3.34 4.34 -13.16
N ASP A 91 4.12 3.97 -12.13
CA ASP A 91 4.52 2.57 -11.90
C ASP A 91 3.27 1.69 -11.63
N ILE A 92 2.33 2.19 -10.82
CA ILE A 92 1.07 1.49 -10.51
C ILE A 92 0.22 1.36 -11.78
N GLY A 93 0.06 2.45 -12.53
CA GLY A 93 -0.66 2.45 -13.80
C GLY A 93 -0.11 1.41 -14.79
N LYS A 94 1.23 1.31 -14.88
CA LYS A 94 1.87 0.28 -15.69
C LYS A 94 1.54 -1.13 -15.19
N ALA A 95 1.63 -1.39 -13.91
CA ALA A 95 1.33 -2.71 -13.35
C ALA A 95 -0.13 -3.13 -13.60
N LEU A 96 -1.07 -2.19 -13.50
CA LEU A 96 -2.48 -2.43 -13.82
C LEU A 96 -2.69 -2.71 -15.32
N ALA A 97 -2.03 -1.96 -16.19
CA ALA A 97 -2.10 -2.18 -17.63
C ALA A 97 -1.51 -3.56 -18.03
N ASP A 98 -0.40 -3.95 -17.42
CA ASP A 98 0.21 -5.26 -17.64
C ASP A 98 -0.72 -6.39 -17.15
N LEU A 99 -1.39 -6.24 -16.03
CA LEU A 99 -2.38 -7.18 -15.51
C LEU A 99 -3.57 -7.32 -16.47
N GLU A 100 -4.07 -6.21 -16.99
CA GLU A 100 -5.14 -6.17 -18.00
C GLU A 100 -4.73 -6.92 -19.26
N ALA A 101 -3.56 -6.56 -19.81
CA ALA A 101 -2.99 -7.18 -21.01
C ALA A 101 -2.73 -8.69 -20.86
N SER A 102 -2.47 -9.16 -19.64
CA SER A 102 -2.33 -10.59 -19.35
C SER A 102 -3.65 -11.36 -19.43
N GLY A 103 -4.78 -10.67 -19.42
CA GLY A 103 -6.14 -11.23 -19.36
C GLY A 103 -6.53 -11.80 -18.00
N MET A 104 -5.79 -11.46 -16.92
CA MET A 104 -6.07 -11.95 -15.57
C MET A 104 -6.80 -10.92 -14.67
N ALA A 105 -7.05 -9.71 -15.16
CA ALA A 105 -7.60 -8.62 -14.37
C ALA A 105 -8.94 -8.99 -13.69
N GLU A 106 -9.83 -9.68 -14.41
CA GLU A 106 -11.13 -10.11 -13.89
C GLU A 106 -11.05 -11.35 -12.96
N ASN A 107 -9.85 -11.90 -12.80
CA ASN A 107 -9.57 -13.01 -11.87
C ASN A 107 -8.61 -12.60 -10.74
N THR A 108 -8.34 -11.30 -10.57
CA THR A 108 -7.36 -10.82 -9.59
C THR A 108 -7.94 -9.71 -8.74
N ILE A 109 -7.96 -9.90 -7.42
CA ILE A 109 -8.21 -8.83 -6.45
C ILE A 109 -6.93 -8.02 -6.35
N VAL A 110 -7.02 -6.70 -6.52
CA VAL A 110 -5.88 -5.78 -6.45
C VAL A 110 -5.99 -4.94 -5.20
N VAL A 111 -4.92 -4.89 -4.43
CA VAL A 111 -4.82 -4.08 -3.23
C VAL A 111 -3.70 -3.06 -3.39
N HIS A 112 -4.00 -1.79 -3.21
CA HIS A 112 -3.01 -0.72 -3.12
C HIS A 112 -3.02 -0.15 -1.71
N ASN A 113 -1.85 -0.08 -1.09
CA ASN A 113 -1.66 0.53 0.21
C ASN A 113 -0.26 1.15 0.34
N SER A 114 -0.09 2.01 1.34
CA SER A 114 1.21 2.50 1.80
C SER A 114 1.50 1.94 3.19
N ASP A 115 2.77 1.74 3.53
CA ASP A 115 3.23 1.25 4.84
C ASP A 115 3.16 2.32 5.94
N HIS A 116 3.10 3.60 5.57
CA HIS A 116 2.94 4.75 6.44
C HIS A 116 2.48 5.97 5.64
N GLY A 117 2.21 7.07 6.31
CA GLY A 117 1.91 8.35 5.64
C GLY A 117 3.08 8.92 4.86
N GLY A 118 2.87 10.04 4.19
CA GLY A 118 3.85 10.68 3.32
C GLY A 118 5.16 11.07 4.02
N VAL A 119 6.18 11.38 3.23
CA VAL A 119 7.50 11.78 3.74
C VAL A 119 7.66 13.31 3.82
N ILE A 120 6.59 13.99 4.12
CA ILE A 120 6.56 15.40 4.47
C ILE A 120 6.65 15.58 5.99
N ALA A 121 6.96 16.79 6.44
CA ALA A 121 7.06 17.08 7.86
C ALA A 121 5.78 16.66 8.62
N ARG A 122 5.94 16.15 9.84
CA ARG A 122 4.85 15.70 10.73
C ARG A 122 4.03 14.52 10.19
N SER A 123 4.54 13.73 9.25
CA SER A 123 3.84 12.58 8.66
C SER A 123 4.55 11.27 9.00
N LYS A 124 5.45 10.78 8.17
CA LYS A 124 6.25 9.58 8.51
C LYS A 124 6.88 9.71 9.89
N ARG A 125 6.86 8.64 10.69
CA ARG A 125 7.36 8.55 12.08
C ARG A 125 6.54 9.29 13.15
N PHE A 126 5.41 9.88 12.80
CA PHE A 126 4.55 10.56 13.78
C PHE A 126 3.19 9.87 13.90
N LEU A 127 2.64 9.88 15.13
CA LEU A 127 1.34 9.27 15.44
C LEU A 127 0.14 10.19 15.16
N PHE A 128 0.30 11.12 14.23
CA PHE A 128 -0.81 11.92 13.69
C PHE A 128 -1.48 11.20 12.52
N ASN A 129 -2.69 11.58 12.19
CA ASN A 129 -3.39 11.04 11.01
C ASN A 129 -2.55 11.12 9.73
N SER A 130 -1.77 12.17 9.55
CA SER A 130 -0.85 12.31 8.42
C SER A 130 0.21 11.20 8.34
N GLY A 131 0.52 10.55 9.46
CA GLY A 131 1.47 9.43 9.53
C GLY A 131 0.82 8.06 9.59
N THR A 132 -0.38 7.95 10.15
CA THR A 132 -1.03 6.66 10.45
C THR A 132 -2.24 6.35 9.58
N HIS A 133 -2.92 7.36 9.02
CA HIS A 133 -4.05 7.17 8.11
C HIS A 133 -3.52 6.91 6.69
N CYS A 134 -3.09 5.69 6.44
CA CYS A 134 -2.54 5.26 5.16
C CYS A 134 -3.64 4.99 4.14
N PRO A 135 -3.39 5.21 2.84
CA PRO A 135 -4.32 4.81 1.80
C PRO A 135 -4.47 3.29 1.78
N LEU A 136 -5.70 2.84 1.60
CA LEU A 136 -6.05 1.45 1.30
C LEU A 136 -7.14 1.46 0.24
N VAL A 137 -6.81 0.99 -0.95
CA VAL A 137 -7.74 0.91 -2.08
C VAL A 137 -7.78 -0.53 -2.56
N ILE A 138 -8.99 -1.09 -2.69
CA ILE A 138 -9.16 -2.50 -3.08
C ILE A 138 -10.09 -2.55 -4.28
N ARG A 139 -9.58 -3.11 -5.40
CA ARG A 139 -10.38 -3.47 -6.57
C ARG A 139 -10.79 -4.93 -6.45
N ILE A 140 -12.08 -5.18 -6.39
CA ILE A 140 -12.67 -6.52 -6.38
C ILE A 140 -13.43 -6.69 -7.68
N PRO A 141 -12.96 -7.55 -8.61
CA PRO A 141 -13.64 -7.83 -9.88
C PRO A 141 -15.07 -8.37 -9.68
N GLU A 142 -15.88 -8.31 -10.75
CA GLU A 142 -17.26 -8.80 -10.72
C GLU A 142 -17.36 -10.27 -10.32
N LYS A 143 -16.43 -11.09 -10.77
CA LYS A 143 -16.33 -12.50 -10.38
C LYS A 143 -16.34 -12.72 -8.86
N PHE A 144 -15.82 -11.75 -8.10
CA PHE A 144 -15.74 -11.80 -6.63
C PHE A 144 -16.65 -10.77 -5.96
N ALA A 145 -17.73 -10.33 -6.64
CA ALA A 145 -18.63 -9.30 -6.13
C ALA A 145 -19.22 -9.64 -4.74
N HIS A 146 -19.42 -10.93 -4.45
CA HIS A 146 -19.90 -11.41 -3.16
C HIS A 146 -18.96 -11.09 -1.97
N LEU A 147 -17.72 -10.71 -2.25
CA LEU A 147 -16.75 -10.28 -1.23
C LEU A 147 -16.74 -8.77 -1.01
N ARG A 148 -17.46 -8.00 -1.82
CA ARG A 148 -17.48 -6.54 -1.73
C ARG A 148 -18.24 -6.09 -0.49
N PRO A 149 -17.68 -5.21 0.35
CA PRO A 149 -18.40 -4.64 1.49
C PRO A 149 -19.38 -3.53 1.08
N ALA A 150 -19.25 -3.00 -0.14
CA ALA A 150 -20.11 -1.96 -0.71
C ALA A 150 -19.93 -1.88 -2.24
N GLU A 151 -20.75 -1.07 -2.90
CA GLU A 151 -20.68 -0.84 -4.34
C GLU A 151 -19.32 -0.24 -4.78
N PRO A 152 -18.85 -0.54 -6.00
CA PRO A 152 -17.63 0.06 -6.55
C PRO A 152 -17.65 1.59 -6.48
N GLY A 153 -16.52 2.20 -6.14
CA GLY A 153 -16.40 3.64 -5.95
C GLY A 153 -16.79 4.15 -4.56
N SER A 154 -17.28 3.29 -3.69
CA SER A 154 -17.63 3.65 -2.31
C SER A 154 -16.40 3.92 -1.46
N LYS A 155 -16.58 4.82 -0.46
CA LYS A 155 -15.63 5.00 0.65
C LYS A 155 -16.14 4.25 1.87
N ILE A 156 -15.28 3.42 2.45
CA ILE A 156 -15.56 2.64 3.64
C ILE A 156 -14.84 3.28 4.83
N ASN A 157 -15.58 3.56 5.89
CA ASN A 157 -15.05 4.17 7.11
C ASN A 157 -14.74 3.15 8.21
N THR A 158 -14.72 1.87 7.88
CA THR A 158 -14.30 0.81 8.80
C THR A 158 -12.83 0.98 9.18
N LEU A 159 -12.56 0.86 10.46
CA LEU A 159 -11.20 0.95 10.97
C LEU A 159 -10.44 -0.35 10.64
N VAL A 160 -9.32 -0.21 9.93
CA VAL A 160 -8.43 -1.30 9.52
C VAL A 160 -7.03 -1.05 10.04
N SER A 161 -6.39 -2.08 10.54
CA SER A 161 -4.98 -2.03 10.98
C SER A 161 -4.11 -2.96 10.13
N PHE A 162 -2.81 -2.69 10.03
CA PHE A 162 -1.89 -3.55 9.27
C PHE A 162 -1.83 -4.99 9.79
N ILE A 163 -2.03 -5.22 11.09
CA ILE A 163 -2.09 -6.58 11.64
C ILE A 163 -3.28 -7.39 11.10
N ASP A 164 -4.31 -6.71 10.56
CA ASP A 164 -5.51 -7.33 10.02
C ASP A 164 -5.28 -7.92 8.62
N MET A 165 -4.28 -7.39 7.90
CA MET A 165 -4.05 -7.75 6.50
C MET A 165 -3.72 -9.23 6.33
N THR A 166 -2.81 -9.78 7.12
CA THR A 166 -2.40 -11.18 6.99
C THR A 166 -3.58 -12.11 7.22
N LYS A 167 -4.35 -11.90 8.30
CA LYS A 167 -5.53 -12.71 8.60
C LYS A 167 -6.59 -12.61 7.50
N THR A 168 -6.81 -11.42 6.98
CA THR A 168 -7.75 -11.16 5.88
C THR A 168 -7.32 -11.88 4.60
N TRP A 169 -6.02 -11.81 4.24
CA TRP A 169 -5.54 -12.48 3.02
C TRP A 169 -5.63 -13.99 3.12
N LEU A 170 -5.31 -14.58 4.27
CA LEU A 170 -5.49 -16.02 4.49
C LEU A 170 -6.97 -16.43 4.37
N ASN A 171 -7.87 -15.67 5.01
CA ASN A 171 -9.31 -15.90 4.92
C ASN A 171 -9.83 -15.83 3.48
N LEU A 172 -9.45 -14.82 2.72
CA LEU A 172 -9.84 -14.67 1.31
C LEU A 172 -9.32 -15.80 0.42
N CYS A 173 -8.17 -16.37 0.75
CA CYS A 173 -7.58 -17.50 0.02
C CYS A 173 -8.13 -18.86 0.49
N GLY A 174 -8.99 -18.90 1.51
CA GLY A 174 -9.46 -20.13 2.12
C GLY A 174 -8.37 -20.93 2.84
N ALA A 175 -7.28 -20.25 3.23
CA ALA A 175 -6.18 -20.85 3.97
C ALA A 175 -6.45 -20.86 5.48
N GLU A 176 -5.91 -21.87 6.17
CA GLU A 176 -5.99 -21.93 7.62
C GLU A 176 -5.34 -20.72 8.26
N THR A 177 -6.03 -20.14 9.22
CA THR A 177 -5.54 -18.97 9.97
C THR A 177 -4.93 -19.44 11.29
N PRO A 178 -3.63 -19.28 11.52
CA PRO A 178 -3.01 -19.65 12.78
C PRO A 178 -3.55 -18.85 13.97
N ASP A 179 -3.80 -19.52 15.10
CA ASP A 179 -4.39 -18.95 16.32
C ASP A 179 -3.58 -17.78 16.92
N TYR A 180 -2.28 -17.72 16.65
CA TYR A 180 -1.42 -16.63 17.15
C TYR A 180 -1.61 -15.31 16.41
N LEU A 181 -2.35 -15.26 15.29
CA LEU A 181 -2.62 -14.04 14.55
C LEU A 181 -3.67 -13.18 15.26
N GLN A 182 -3.24 -12.04 15.77
CA GLN A 182 -4.06 -11.11 16.55
C GLN A 182 -4.93 -10.17 15.68
N GLY A 183 -4.74 -10.15 14.36
CA GLY A 183 -5.51 -9.35 13.44
C GLY A 183 -6.98 -9.79 13.38
N ARG A 184 -7.81 -8.95 12.77
CA ARG A 184 -9.23 -9.21 12.48
C ARG A 184 -9.43 -9.28 10.97
N VAL A 185 -10.38 -10.09 10.53
CA VAL A 185 -10.77 -10.12 9.11
C VAL A 185 -11.60 -8.88 8.82
N PHE A 186 -11.18 -8.03 7.90
CA PHE A 186 -11.91 -6.83 7.51
C PHE A 186 -12.60 -6.92 6.14
N LEU A 187 -12.34 -8.00 5.40
CA LEU A 187 -12.89 -8.22 4.07
C LEU A 187 -13.12 -9.72 3.85
N GLY A 188 -14.25 -10.08 3.24
CA GLY A 188 -14.61 -11.46 2.95
C GLY A 188 -15.76 -11.98 3.82
N PRO A 189 -15.92 -13.31 3.94
CA PRO A 189 -17.09 -13.88 4.61
C PRO A 189 -17.11 -13.70 6.14
N ASP A 190 -15.95 -13.69 6.79
CA ASP A 190 -15.83 -13.72 8.25
C ASP A 190 -15.40 -12.37 8.85
N VAL A 191 -16.01 -11.29 8.38
CA VAL A 191 -15.64 -9.92 8.79
C VAL A 191 -15.90 -9.70 10.29
N GLU A 192 -14.86 -9.21 10.96
CA GLU A 192 -14.86 -8.82 12.37
C GLU A 192 -14.77 -7.29 12.50
N SER A 193 -15.66 -6.65 13.26
CA SER A 193 -15.60 -5.21 13.49
C SER A 193 -14.40 -4.81 14.37
N ARG A 194 -13.88 -3.60 14.16
CA ARG A 194 -12.83 -3.01 14.99
C ARG A 194 -13.25 -1.61 15.42
N ASP A 195 -13.26 -1.36 16.73
CA ASP A 195 -13.65 -0.08 17.32
C ASP A 195 -12.45 0.81 17.62
N TYR A 196 -11.26 0.24 17.72
CA TYR A 196 -10.02 0.96 17.98
C TYR A 196 -8.81 0.27 17.34
N HIS A 197 -7.75 1.03 17.15
CA HIS A 197 -6.41 0.49 16.91
C HIS A 197 -5.40 1.15 17.83
N VAL A 198 -4.27 0.47 18.04
CA VAL A 198 -3.16 0.98 18.83
C VAL A 198 -1.98 1.23 17.92
N SER A 199 -1.42 2.43 18.01
CA SER A 199 -0.17 2.78 17.36
C SER A 199 0.82 3.25 18.41
N PHE A 200 2.09 2.94 18.21
CA PHE A 200 3.14 3.39 19.12
C PHE A 200 4.37 3.85 18.33
N ARG A 201 5.16 4.68 18.97
CA ARG A 201 6.42 5.19 18.43
C ARG A 201 7.52 4.97 19.46
N THR A 202 8.62 4.36 19.03
CA THR A 202 9.80 4.06 19.87
C THR A 202 10.93 5.08 19.71
N ARG A 203 10.72 6.24 19.25
CA ARG A 203 11.55 7.42 19.04
C ARG A 203 11.41 7.98 17.63
#